data_67376e825c785298031deb147137140f
#
_entry.id   67376e825c785298031deb147137140f
#
_cell.length_a   1.000
_cell.length_b   1.000
_cell.length_c   1.000
_cell.angle_alpha   90.00
_cell.angle_beta   90.00
_cell.angle_gamma   90.00
#
_symmetry.space_group_name_H-M   'P 1'
#
loop_
_entity.id
_entity.type
_entity.pdbx_description
1 polymer ?
#
loop_
_entity_poly.entity_id
_entity_poly.type
_entity_poly.pdbx_seq_one_letter_code
_entity_poly.pdbx_strand_id
1 'polypeptide(L)'
;MTPTEQPQNLAEMIRMRAKSRGEAIAFEFEGRQSSFAEFDRNTNRVANALIAMGVKPRERITYLGKNSDVYFELLMGAMKANVVMAPVNWRLAGPEVAFIVEDCKAPVLFVGPEFVTMARNLKDKLPGVRAIITTEGGAVEWQDFAAWRDAQSAGDPGVAISRTDVAIQLYTSGTTGRPKGAMLTHANMLNLAQSGSEAEKPEWNRWTTSDVSLVAMPIFHIGGSGWGVMGLYHGARCVIAREFDPTKVLDFFEQSGITKLFMVPAAMQFVVRQPRAKQVDFSRLKYMLYGASPIPAALLKECIEVFKCGFVQMYGMTETTGTIVALPPEDHVEGLERMRSAGKALPGVELAILDDDGNRLPAREVGEIATRSGSNMAGYWNLPEASARTLDRDGWLRTGDAGYMDEDGYLYIHDRIKDMIISGGENIYPAEVESALCDHPDVAEAAVVGIPDDKWGEAVKAIVVMKPGRTASATDIINFTRERIAGYKTPKSVDFLEALPRNPSGKILRRHLRDPYWAGKDRQVN
;
A
#
# COMPACT_ATOMS: atom_id res chain seq x y z
N MET A 1 15.59 0.62 22.53
CA MET A 1 16.24 -0.72 22.48
C MET A 1 17.70 -0.52 22.07
N THR A 2 18.63 -1.13 22.76
CA THR A 2 20.03 -1.20 22.27
C THR A 2 20.08 -2.09 21.02
N PRO A 3 21.09 -2.00 20.14
CA PRO A 3 21.22 -2.88 18.97
C PRO A 3 21.17 -4.37 19.29
N THR A 4 21.54 -4.77 20.50
CA THR A 4 21.47 -6.14 21.03
C THR A 4 20.05 -6.56 21.45
N GLU A 5 19.09 -5.64 21.49
CA GLU A 5 17.70 -5.92 21.89
C GLU A 5 16.72 -5.84 20.70
N GLN A 6 17.21 -5.63 19.48
CA GLN A 6 16.35 -5.60 18.29
C GLN A 6 16.03 -7.02 17.80
N PRO A 7 14.74 -7.32 17.50
CA PRO A 7 14.37 -8.64 16.99
C PRO A 7 15.00 -8.91 15.62
N GLN A 8 15.47 -10.13 15.42
CA GLN A 8 16.06 -10.55 14.15
C GLN A 8 15.02 -10.95 13.11
N ASN A 9 13.82 -11.30 13.55
CA ASN A 9 12.69 -11.66 12.70
C ASN A 9 11.37 -11.29 13.38
N LEU A 10 10.27 -11.35 12.62
CA LEU A 10 8.95 -10.96 13.11
C LEU A 10 8.39 -11.91 14.18
N ALA A 11 8.78 -13.20 14.15
CA ALA A 11 8.39 -14.14 15.20
C ALA A 11 9.05 -13.77 16.54
N GLU A 12 10.34 -13.42 16.53
CA GLU A 12 11.04 -12.93 17.71
C GLU A 12 10.45 -11.62 18.22
N MET A 13 10.07 -10.72 17.32
CA MET A 13 9.39 -9.46 17.68
C MET A 13 8.15 -9.71 18.55
N ILE A 14 7.28 -10.63 18.16
CA ILE A 14 6.06 -10.95 18.92
C ILE A 14 6.40 -11.55 20.27
N ARG A 15 7.36 -12.50 20.35
CA ARG A 15 7.83 -13.06 21.62
C ARG A 15 8.34 -11.98 22.57
N MET A 16 9.13 -11.04 22.06
CA MET A 16 9.64 -9.91 22.85
C MET A 16 8.51 -9.01 23.35
N ARG A 17 7.50 -8.73 22.52
CA ARG A 17 6.35 -7.92 22.92
C ARG A 17 5.48 -8.63 23.96
N ALA A 18 5.21 -9.92 23.79
CA ALA A 18 4.49 -10.72 24.79
C ALA A 18 5.21 -10.74 26.14
N LYS A 19 6.54 -10.82 26.14
CA LYS A 19 7.36 -10.78 27.37
C LYS A 19 7.35 -9.40 28.04
N SER A 20 7.46 -8.33 27.26
CA SER A 20 7.62 -6.97 27.80
C SER A 20 6.30 -6.26 28.09
N ARG A 21 5.19 -6.67 27.43
CA ARG A 21 3.88 -6.00 27.47
C ARG A 21 2.71 -6.99 27.47
N GLY A 22 2.88 -8.18 28.05
CA GLY A 22 1.91 -9.27 27.94
C GLY A 22 0.46 -8.89 28.17
N GLU A 23 0.17 -8.11 29.20
CA GLU A 23 -1.18 -7.71 29.58
C GLU A 23 -1.76 -6.53 28.76
N ALA A 24 -0.91 -5.81 27.99
CA ALA A 24 -1.38 -4.71 27.16
C ALA A 24 -2.13 -5.23 25.92
N ILE A 25 -3.14 -4.51 25.48
CA ILE A 25 -3.92 -4.84 24.29
C ILE A 25 -3.06 -4.64 23.04
N ALA A 26 -2.92 -5.70 22.25
CA ALA A 26 -2.27 -5.69 20.94
C ALA A 26 -3.26 -5.30 19.85
N PHE A 27 -4.43 -5.96 19.82
CA PHE A 27 -5.47 -5.74 18.84
C PHE A 27 -6.84 -5.50 19.45
N GLU A 28 -7.61 -4.66 18.77
CA GLU A 28 -9.03 -4.44 18.99
C GLU A 28 -9.76 -4.56 17.65
N PHE A 29 -10.76 -5.43 17.57
CA PHE A 29 -11.53 -5.68 16.37
C PHE A 29 -12.97 -6.07 16.70
N GLU A 30 -13.95 -5.27 16.28
CA GLU A 30 -15.40 -5.52 16.44
C GLU A 30 -15.78 -5.99 17.87
N GLY A 31 -15.30 -5.27 18.86
CA GLY A 31 -15.57 -5.55 20.27
C GLY A 31 -14.71 -6.67 20.89
N ARG A 32 -13.91 -7.39 20.11
CA ARG A 32 -12.90 -8.33 20.63
C ARG A 32 -11.59 -7.59 20.93
N GLN A 33 -10.94 -7.98 21.98
CA GLN A 33 -9.60 -7.49 22.34
C GLN A 33 -8.69 -8.67 22.60
N SER A 34 -7.45 -8.56 22.18
CA SER A 34 -6.41 -9.56 22.42
C SER A 34 -5.19 -8.87 23.01
N SER A 35 -4.71 -9.36 24.15
CA SER A 35 -3.46 -8.90 24.75
C SER A 35 -2.25 -9.43 23.99
N PHE A 36 -1.07 -8.82 24.15
CA PHE A 36 0.17 -9.32 23.52
C PHE A 36 0.50 -10.77 23.94
N ALA A 37 0.24 -11.14 25.20
CA ALA A 37 0.47 -12.51 25.65
C ALA A 37 -0.54 -13.50 25.06
N GLU A 38 -1.80 -13.11 24.93
CA GLU A 38 -2.83 -13.94 24.27
C GLU A 38 -2.53 -14.09 22.78
N PHE A 39 -2.21 -12.99 22.12
CA PHE A 39 -1.83 -12.98 20.71
C PHE A 39 -0.61 -13.87 20.45
N ASP A 40 0.42 -13.83 21.29
CA ASP A 40 1.60 -14.71 21.18
C ASP A 40 1.22 -16.17 21.31
N ARG A 41 0.39 -16.55 22.33
CA ARG A 41 -0.11 -17.92 22.49
C ARG A 41 -0.92 -18.39 21.29
N ASN A 42 -1.81 -17.52 20.75
CA ASN A 42 -2.64 -17.87 19.60
C ASN A 42 -1.79 -18.05 18.33
N THR A 43 -0.78 -17.20 18.12
CA THR A 43 0.16 -17.36 16.99
C THR A 43 1.02 -18.62 17.12
N ASN A 44 1.35 -19.07 18.36
CA ASN A 44 1.98 -20.37 18.57
C ASN A 44 1.07 -21.53 18.16
N ARG A 45 -0.24 -21.48 18.54
CA ARG A 45 -1.23 -22.48 18.13
C ARG A 45 -1.38 -22.54 16.61
N VAL A 46 -1.46 -21.37 15.94
CA VAL A 46 -1.49 -21.30 14.47
C VAL A 46 -0.27 -21.94 13.84
N ALA A 47 0.93 -21.65 14.36
CA ALA A 47 2.17 -22.25 13.87
C ALA A 47 2.17 -23.77 14.04
N ASN A 48 1.81 -24.26 15.23
CA ASN A 48 1.70 -25.69 15.51
C ASN A 48 0.64 -26.38 14.63
N ALA A 49 -0.47 -25.70 14.34
CA ALA A 49 -1.51 -26.22 13.46
C ALA A 49 -1.04 -26.35 12.00
N LEU A 50 -0.30 -25.36 11.48
CA LEU A 50 0.31 -25.44 10.14
C LEU A 50 1.32 -26.58 10.05
N ILE A 51 2.16 -26.75 11.07
CA ILE A 51 3.13 -27.85 11.16
C ILE A 51 2.42 -29.21 11.21
N ALA A 52 1.37 -29.34 12.03
CA ALA A 52 0.57 -30.57 12.13
C ALA A 52 -0.14 -30.93 10.82
N MET A 53 -0.51 -29.94 10.00
CA MET A 53 -1.04 -30.14 8.64
C MET A 53 0.05 -30.52 7.62
N GLY A 54 1.32 -30.55 8.01
CA GLY A 54 2.44 -30.85 7.13
C GLY A 54 2.79 -29.70 6.16
N VAL A 55 2.42 -28.47 6.49
CA VAL A 55 2.92 -27.28 5.77
C VAL A 55 4.38 -27.10 6.14
N LYS A 56 5.23 -27.05 5.12
CA LYS A 56 6.69 -27.01 5.32
C LYS A 56 7.20 -25.58 5.40
N PRO A 57 8.34 -25.34 6.06
CA PRO A 57 9.00 -24.05 6.01
C PRO A 57 9.16 -23.53 4.57
N ARG A 58 8.91 -22.23 4.39
CA ARG A 58 8.97 -21.50 3.11
C ARG A 58 7.86 -21.87 2.10
N GLU A 59 6.94 -22.79 2.41
CA GLU A 59 5.69 -22.89 1.65
C GLU A 59 4.80 -21.65 1.89
N ARG A 60 3.80 -21.45 1.03
CA ARG A 60 2.86 -20.34 1.12
C ARG A 60 1.52 -20.82 1.64
N ILE A 61 0.86 -19.99 2.42
CA ILE A 61 -0.57 -20.08 2.69
C ILE A 61 -1.26 -18.83 2.18
N THR A 62 -2.53 -18.96 1.82
CA THR A 62 -3.29 -17.82 1.31
C THR A 62 -4.46 -17.48 2.22
N TYR A 63 -4.77 -16.17 2.27
CA TYR A 63 -5.91 -15.63 3.01
C TYR A 63 -6.78 -14.81 2.06
N LEU A 64 -8.03 -15.22 1.87
CA LEU A 64 -9.07 -14.53 1.12
C LEU A 64 -10.12 -14.00 2.09
N GLY A 65 -9.94 -12.78 2.57
CA GLY A 65 -10.82 -12.18 3.57
C GLY A 65 -10.58 -10.68 3.71
N LYS A 66 -11.49 -10.01 4.41
CA LYS A 66 -11.34 -8.62 4.81
C LYS A 66 -10.35 -8.50 5.97
N ASN A 67 -10.06 -7.27 6.42
CA ASN A 67 -9.19 -7.04 7.57
C ASN A 67 -9.81 -7.67 8.83
N SER A 68 -9.00 -8.35 9.63
CA SER A 68 -9.43 -8.94 10.90
C SER A 68 -8.23 -9.20 11.83
N ASP A 69 -8.50 -9.40 13.11
CA ASP A 69 -7.54 -9.89 14.10
C ASP A 69 -7.03 -11.29 13.74
N VAL A 70 -7.91 -12.15 13.21
CA VAL A 70 -7.57 -13.49 12.71
C VAL A 70 -6.49 -13.44 11.61
N TYR A 71 -6.55 -12.45 10.72
CA TYR A 71 -5.51 -12.29 9.72
C TYR A 71 -4.13 -12.08 10.35
N PHE A 72 -4.02 -11.24 11.39
CA PHE A 72 -2.75 -11.00 12.06
C PHE A 72 -2.29 -12.20 12.89
N GLU A 73 -3.21 -12.98 13.48
CA GLU A 73 -2.86 -14.26 14.10
C GLU A 73 -2.28 -15.23 13.06
N LEU A 74 -2.91 -15.35 11.89
CA LEU A 74 -2.43 -16.18 10.77
C LEU A 74 -1.08 -15.69 10.26
N LEU A 75 -0.92 -14.38 10.04
CA LEU A 75 0.31 -13.77 9.55
C LEU A 75 1.49 -14.11 10.48
N MET A 76 1.35 -13.83 11.77
CA MET A 76 2.43 -14.03 12.73
C MET A 76 2.63 -15.51 13.08
N GLY A 77 1.57 -16.32 13.08
CA GLY A 77 1.65 -17.75 13.26
C GLY A 77 2.34 -18.44 12.08
N ALA A 78 2.04 -18.06 10.85
CA ALA A 78 2.77 -18.51 9.66
C ALA A 78 4.26 -18.19 9.77
N MET A 79 4.61 -16.96 10.17
CA MET A 79 6.00 -16.57 10.39
C MET A 79 6.69 -17.41 11.47
N LYS A 80 6.01 -17.78 12.58
CA LYS A 80 6.56 -18.66 13.60
C LYS A 80 6.79 -20.10 13.10
N ALA A 81 6.05 -20.53 12.08
CA ALA A 81 6.27 -21.80 11.38
C ALA A 81 7.27 -21.67 10.21
N ASN A 82 7.86 -20.49 9.98
CA ASN A 82 8.65 -20.15 8.79
C ASN A 82 7.89 -20.39 7.47
N VAL A 83 6.58 -20.09 7.48
CA VAL A 83 5.66 -20.20 6.34
C VAL A 83 5.32 -18.80 5.85
N VAL A 84 5.22 -18.63 4.53
CA VAL A 84 4.98 -17.34 3.89
C VAL A 84 3.47 -17.05 3.81
N MET A 85 3.02 -15.91 4.29
CA MET A 85 1.65 -15.44 4.10
C MET A 85 1.51 -14.75 2.74
N ALA A 86 0.54 -15.16 1.93
CA ALA A 86 0.16 -14.50 0.69
C ALA A 86 -1.33 -14.08 0.76
N PRO A 87 -1.63 -12.87 1.26
CA PRO A 87 -2.99 -12.38 1.31
C PRO A 87 -3.50 -12.06 -0.09
N VAL A 88 -4.72 -12.51 -0.38
CA VAL A 88 -5.37 -12.33 -1.68
C VAL A 88 -6.24 -11.08 -1.65
N ASN A 89 -6.15 -10.27 -2.68
CA ASN A 89 -7.07 -9.14 -2.84
C ASN A 89 -8.50 -9.65 -3.07
N TRP A 90 -9.32 -9.52 -2.07
CA TRP A 90 -10.70 -10.02 -2.04
C TRP A 90 -11.67 -9.32 -3.01
N ARG A 91 -11.23 -8.20 -3.62
CA ARG A 91 -12.01 -7.48 -4.63
C ARG A 91 -11.80 -8.02 -6.05
N LEU A 92 -10.90 -8.97 -6.23
CA LEU A 92 -10.64 -9.62 -7.51
C LEU A 92 -11.76 -10.58 -7.89
N ALA A 93 -11.93 -10.79 -9.19
CA ALA A 93 -12.82 -11.81 -9.70
C ALA A 93 -12.28 -13.22 -9.42
N GLY A 94 -13.18 -14.22 -9.38
CA GLY A 94 -12.81 -15.60 -9.06
C GLY A 94 -11.62 -16.15 -9.86
N PRO A 95 -11.55 -15.98 -11.19
CA PRO A 95 -10.37 -16.42 -11.98
C PRO A 95 -9.04 -15.79 -11.56
N GLU A 96 -9.07 -14.53 -11.14
CA GLU A 96 -7.87 -13.81 -10.67
C GLU A 96 -7.43 -14.32 -9.30
N VAL A 97 -8.41 -14.58 -8.41
CA VAL A 97 -8.16 -15.22 -7.11
C VAL A 97 -7.56 -16.60 -7.31
N ALA A 98 -8.12 -17.41 -8.21
CA ALA A 98 -7.61 -18.75 -8.53
C ALA A 98 -6.16 -18.67 -9.04
N PHE A 99 -5.86 -17.73 -9.93
CA PHE A 99 -4.50 -17.51 -10.42
C PHE A 99 -3.50 -17.27 -9.27
N ILE A 100 -3.83 -16.39 -8.32
CA ILE A 100 -2.93 -16.07 -7.20
C ILE A 100 -2.69 -17.29 -6.32
N VAL A 101 -3.75 -18.03 -5.98
CA VAL A 101 -3.66 -19.22 -5.12
C VAL A 101 -2.82 -20.31 -5.78
N GLU A 102 -3.00 -20.56 -7.08
CA GLU A 102 -2.22 -21.53 -7.84
C GLU A 102 -0.77 -21.09 -8.05
N ASP A 103 -0.53 -19.82 -8.37
CA ASP A 103 0.82 -19.26 -8.53
C ASP A 103 1.63 -19.38 -7.23
N CYS A 104 0.99 -19.13 -6.07
CA CYS A 104 1.58 -19.34 -4.74
C CYS A 104 1.90 -20.81 -4.45
N LYS A 105 1.25 -21.75 -5.12
CA LYS A 105 1.26 -23.19 -4.79
C LYS A 105 0.82 -23.41 -3.33
N ALA A 106 -0.17 -22.65 -2.87
CA ALA A 106 -0.60 -22.69 -1.47
C ALA A 106 -1.37 -23.97 -1.15
N PRO A 107 -0.90 -24.82 -0.21
CA PRO A 107 -1.64 -26.01 0.20
C PRO A 107 -2.86 -25.72 1.09
N VAL A 108 -2.94 -24.53 1.68
CA VAL A 108 -4.04 -24.13 2.56
C VAL A 108 -4.56 -22.76 2.16
N LEU A 109 -5.88 -22.66 2.03
CA LEU A 109 -6.60 -21.42 1.79
C LEU A 109 -7.47 -21.09 3.01
N PHE A 110 -7.22 -19.95 3.64
CA PHE A 110 -8.07 -19.39 4.69
C PHE A 110 -9.08 -18.43 4.08
N VAL A 111 -10.36 -18.57 4.48
CA VAL A 111 -11.47 -17.87 3.82
C VAL A 111 -12.32 -17.12 4.84
N GLY A 112 -12.45 -15.81 4.65
CA GLY A 112 -13.39 -14.97 5.40
C GLY A 112 -14.86 -15.29 5.07
N PRO A 113 -15.79 -15.00 5.98
CA PRO A 113 -17.20 -15.39 5.85
C PRO A 113 -17.85 -14.86 4.56
N GLU A 114 -17.46 -13.67 4.11
CA GLU A 114 -17.99 -13.03 2.91
C GLU A 114 -17.60 -13.74 1.60
N PHE A 115 -16.54 -14.57 1.63
CA PHE A 115 -15.94 -15.19 0.44
C PHE A 115 -16.16 -16.70 0.35
N VAL A 116 -16.94 -17.29 1.27
CA VAL A 116 -17.26 -18.72 1.29
C VAL A 116 -17.87 -19.19 -0.04
N THR A 117 -18.82 -18.45 -0.59
CA THR A 117 -19.44 -18.80 -1.89
C THR A 117 -18.42 -18.76 -3.03
N MET A 118 -17.53 -17.76 -3.05
CA MET A 118 -16.46 -17.70 -4.04
C MET A 118 -15.52 -18.90 -3.92
N ALA A 119 -15.10 -19.24 -2.70
CA ALA A 119 -14.23 -20.38 -2.45
C ALA A 119 -14.86 -21.72 -2.89
N ARG A 120 -16.17 -21.93 -2.66
CA ARG A 120 -16.92 -23.09 -3.19
C ARG A 120 -16.81 -23.19 -4.71
N ASN A 121 -17.03 -22.09 -5.41
CA ASN A 121 -16.99 -22.04 -6.87
C ASN A 121 -15.59 -22.22 -7.44
N LEU A 122 -14.56 -22.00 -6.62
CA LEU A 122 -13.16 -22.15 -7.02
C LEU A 122 -12.55 -23.48 -6.62
N LYS A 123 -13.11 -24.22 -5.65
CA LYS A 123 -12.52 -25.43 -5.05
C LYS A 123 -11.98 -26.42 -6.08
N ASP A 124 -12.78 -26.75 -7.10
CA ASP A 124 -12.40 -27.71 -8.13
C ASP A 124 -11.36 -27.16 -9.13
N LYS A 125 -11.09 -25.84 -9.09
CA LYS A 125 -10.09 -25.15 -9.90
C LYS A 125 -8.77 -24.91 -9.14
N LEU A 126 -8.68 -25.41 -7.91
CA LEU A 126 -7.53 -25.23 -7.02
C LEU A 126 -6.97 -26.59 -6.59
N PRO A 127 -6.46 -27.43 -7.52
CA PRO A 127 -6.02 -28.79 -7.22
C PRO A 127 -4.85 -28.83 -6.24
N GLY A 128 -4.07 -27.74 -6.10
CA GLY A 128 -2.99 -27.62 -5.13
C GLY A 128 -3.44 -27.41 -3.69
N VAL A 129 -4.68 -26.94 -3.48
CA VAL A 129 -5.22 -26.64 -2.14
C VAL A 129 -5.72 -27.93 -1.49
N ARG A 130 -5.04 -28.37 -0.45
CA ARG A 130 -5.38 -29.58 0.31
C ARG A 130 -6.43 -29.34 1.38
N ALA A 131 -6.53 -28.10 1.90
CA ALA A 131 -7.48 -27.72 2.93
C ALA A 131 -7.98 -26.28 2.72
N ILE A 132 -9.26 -26.08 2.99
CA ILE A 132 -9.88 -24.77 3.14
C ILE A 132 -10.33 -24.64 4.58
N ILE A 133 -9.99 -23.53 5.23
CA ILE A 133 -10.33 -23.23 6.62
C ILE A 133 -11.10 -21.89 6.62
N THR A 134 -12.28 -21.88 7.23
CA THR A 134 -13.10 -20.66 7.33
C THR A 134 -12.77 -19.89 8.59
N THR A 135 -12.69 -18.58 8.46
CA THR A 135 -12.51 -17.68 9.61
C THR A 135 -13.87 -17.15 10.08
N GLU A 136 -14.02 -16.92 11.39
CA GLU A 136 -15.19 -16.26 12.00
C GLU A 136 -16.53 -16.97 11.75
N GLY A 137 -16.53 -18.30 11.82
CA GLY A 137 -17.67 -19.11 11.43
C GLY A 137 -17.84 -19.15 9.91
N GLY A 138 -18.53 -20.06 9.37
CA GLY A 138 -18.58 -20.03 7.92
C GLY A 138 -19.32 -21.18 7.28
N ALA A 139 -18.62 -22.17 6.78
CA ALA A 139 -19.18 -23.26 6.01
C ALA A 139 -19.14 -24.56 6.82
N VAL A 140 -20.24 -25.27 6.86
CA VAL A 140 -20.34 -26.55 7.60
C VAL A 140 -19.40 -27.61 7.03
N GLU A 141 -19.07 -27.49 5.74
CA GLU A 141 -18.19 -28.42 5.03
C GLU A 141 -16.68 -28.21 5.29
N TRP A 142 -16.28 -27.09 5.90
CA TRP A 142 -14.88 -26.75 6.16
C TRP A 142 -14.64 -26.54 7.64
N GLN A 143 -13.41 -26.77 8.08
CA GLN A 143 -13.04 -26.56 9.46
C GLN A 143 -13.04 -25.06 9.80
N ASP A 144 -13.60 -24.74 10.97
CA ASP A 144 -13.53 -23.38 11.52
C ASP A 144 -12.14 -23.08 12.09
N PHE A 145 -11.66 -21.87 11.87
CA PHE A 145 -10.34 -21.40 12.28
C PHE A 145 -10.12 -21.50 13.79
N ALA A 146 -11.09 -21.09 14.60
CA ALA A 146 -10.93 -21.11 16.05
C ALA A 146 -10.79 -22.55 16.55
N ALA A 147 -11.64 -23.48 16.08
CA ALA A 147 -11.55 -24.88 16.41
C ALA A 147 -10.23 -25.51 15.92
N TRP A 148 -9.79 -25.16 14.70
CA TRP A 148 -8.51 -25.63 14.13
C TRP A 148 -7.32 -25.15 14.94
N ARG A 149 -7.28 -23.87 15.30
CA ARG A 149 -6.22 -23.23 16.09
C ARG A 149 -6.18 -23.80 17.50
N ASP A 150 -7.33 -23.82 18.19
CA ASP A 150 -7.41 -24.11 19.64
C ASP A 150 -7.19 -25.60 19.97
N ALA A 151 -7.28 -26.48 18.98
CA ALA A 151 -6.88 -27.88 19.10
C ALA A 151 -5.36 -28.08 19.29
N GLN A 152 -4.55 -27.03 19.11
CA GLN A 152 -3.09 -27.12 19.12
C GLN A 152 -2.45 -26.55 20.38
N SER A 153 -1.22 -26.97 20.65
CA SER A 153 -0.40 -26.46 21.76
C SER A 153 -0.15 -24.95 21.61
N ALA A 154 -0.26 -24.22 22.71
CA ALA A 154 0.15 -22.83 22.82
C ALA A 154 1.67 -22.66 23.05
N GLY A 155 2.44 -23.77 23.16
CA GLY A 155 3.89 -23.74 23.28
C GLY A 155 4.54 -23.26 21.98
N ASP A 156 5.64 -22.53 22.12
CA ASP A 156 6.42 -22.06 20.97
C ASP A 156 6.94 -23.24 20.14
N PRO A 157 6.73 -23.28 18.81
CA PRO A 157 7.22 -24.37 17.97
C PRO A 157 8.74 -24.43 17.84
N GLY A 158 9.47 -23.38 18.18
CA GLY A 158 10.94 -23.34 18.16
C GLY A 158 11.56 -23.44 16.77
N VAL A 159 10.82 -23.11 15.72
CA VAL A 159 11.32 -23.18 14.33
C VAL A 159 12.41 -22.14 14.11
N ALA A 160 13.52 -22.57 13.47
CA ALA A 160 14.59 -21.67 13.08
C ALA A 160 14.15 -20.77 11.90
N ILE A 161 14.34 -19.47 12.03
CA ILE A 161 13.91 -18.46 11.07
C ILE A 161 15.09 -17.53 10.80
N SER A 162 15.49 -17.44 9.53
CA SER A 162 16.50 -16.47 9.10
C SER A 162 15.87 -15.09 8.90
N ARG A 163 16.64 -14.04 9.15
CA ARG A 163 16.26 -12.67 8.81
C ARG A 163 15.97 -12.49 7.31
N THR A 164 16.61 -13.31 6.47
CA THR A 164 16.44 -13.30 5.00
C THR A 164 15.36 -14.24 4.49
N ASP A 165 14.69 -15.02 5.35
CA ASP A 165 13.54 -15.81 4.93
C ASP A 165 12.38 -14.89 4.54
N VAL A 166 11.63 -15.29 3.52
CA VAL A 166 10.45 -14.54 3.06
C VAL A 166 9.34 -14.67 4.10
N ALA A 167 8.82 -13.54 4.56
CA ALA A 167 7.76 -13.45 5.55
C ALA A 167 6.38 -13.31 4.93
N ILE A 168 6.27 -12.45 3.92
CA ILE A 168 5.01 -12.14 3.24
C ILE A 168 5.24 -12.01 1.73
N GLN A 169 4.28 -12.46 0.93
CA GLN A 169 4.28 -12.31 -0.52
C GLN A 169 3.06 -11.50 -0.94
N LEU A 170 3.27 -10.29 -1.44
CA LEU A 170 2.19 -9.39 -1.84
C LEU A 170 2.09 -9.31 -3.36
N TYR A 171 0.89 -9.52 -3.89
CA TYR A 171 0.66 -9.44 -5.32
C TYR A 171 0.40 -8.01 -5.78
N THR A 172 1.20 -7.56 -6.74
CA THR A 172 1.06 -6.25 -7.38
C THR A 172 0.47 -6.40 -8.78
N SER A 173 -0.32 -5.43 -9.22
CA SER A 173 -0.81 -5.37 -10.59
C SER A 173 0.36 -5.08 -11.54
N GLY A 174 0.90 -6.12 -12.15
CA GLY A 174 2.00 -6.00 -13.09
C GLY A 174 1.63 -5.19 -14.33
N THR A 175 2.63 -4.58 -14.96
CA THR A 175 2.49 -3.86 -16.25
C THR A 175 2.08 -4.78 -17.40
N THR A 176 2.30 -6.09 -17.25
CA THR A 176 2.02 -7.14 -18.27
C THR A 176 0.62 -7.75 -18.13
N GLY A 177 -0.22 -7.26 -17.24
CA GLY A 177 -1.60 -7.71 -17.05
C GLY A 177 -1.78 -8.87 -16.07
N ARG A 178 -0.73 -9.61 -15.69
CA ARG A 178 -0.80 -10.64 -14.64
C ARG A 178 -0.16 -10.11 -13.35
N PRO A 179 -0.77 -10.36 -12.18
CA PRO A 179 -0.19 -9.98 -10.89
C PRO A 179 1.18 -10.66 -10.67
N LYS A 180 2.11 -9.94 -10.04
CA LYS A 180 3.43 -10.44 -9.64
C LYS A 180 3.52 -10.51 -8.13
N GLY A 181 3.97 -11.63 -7.58
CA GLY A 181 4.16 -11.81 -6.14
C GLY A 181 5.51 -11.25 -5.68
N ALA A 182 5.52 -10.04 -5.11
CA ALA A 182 6.72 -9.46 -4.50
C ALA A 182 7.02 -10.16 -3.17
N MET A 183 8.23 -10.71 -3.03
CA MET A 183 8.68 -11.44 -1.86
C MET A 183 9.36 -10.49 -0.86
N LEU A 184 8.74 -10.30 0.31
CA LEU A 184 9.26 -9.45 1.37
C LEU A 184 9.77 -10.32 2.52
N THR A 185 11.04 -10.13 2.88
CA THR A 185 11.70 -10.88 3.94
C THR A 185 11.38 -10.32 5.32
N HIS A 186 11.72 -11.06 6.38
CA HIS A 186 11.68 -10.53 7.74
C HIS A 186 12.54 -9.28 7.89
N ALA A 187 13.73 -9.24 7.26
CA ALA A 187 14.59 -8.06 7.25
C ALA A 187 13.91 -6.86 6.61
N ASN A 188 13.28 -7.03 5.44
CA ASN A 188 12.59 -5.94 4.76
C ASN A 188 11.48 -5.34 5.64
N MET A 189 10.64 -6.19 6.23
CA MET A 189 9.52 -5.78 7.09
C MET A 189 9.96 -5.06 8.38
N LEU A 190 11.14 -5.38 8.90
CA LEU A 190 11.68 -4.75 10.10
C LEU A 190 12.51 -3.51 9.80
N ASN A 191 12.98 -3.33 8.56
CA ASN A 191 13.97 -2.31 8.21
C ASN A 191 13.50 -0.89 8.58
N LEU A 192 12.29 -0.50 8.20
CA LEU A 192 11.76 0.84 8.49
C LEU A 192 11.72 1.12 9.99
N ALA A 193 11.35 0.13 10.81
CA ALA A 193 11.29 0.28 12.26
C ALA A 193 12.68 0.29 12.91
N GLN A 194 13.66 -0.38 12.30
CA GLN A 194 15.02 -0.56 12.86
C GLN A 194 16.04 0.45 12.31
N SER A 195 15.75 1.13 11.20
CA SER A 195 16.68 2.10 10.59
C SER A 195 16.85 3.34 11.45
N GLY A 196 18.10 3.74 11.67
CA GLY A 196 18.48 4.87 12.51
C GLY A 196 18.31 4.61 14.02
N SER A 197 18.94 5.44 14.83
CA SER A 197 18.72 5.45 16.28
C SER A 197 17.40 6.14 16.62
N GLU A 198 16.76 5.80 17.75
CA GLU A 198 15.52 6.47 18.18
C GLU A 198 15.71 7.99 18.35
N ALA A 199 16.93 8.45 18.67
CA ALA A 199 17.24 9.87 18.79
C ALA A 199 17.28 10.60 17.43
N GLU A 200 17.65 9.89 16.36
CA GLU A 200 17.75 10.45 15.01
C GLU A 200 16.41 10.40 14.25
N LYS A 201 15.47 9.57 14.71
CA LYS A 201 14.14 9.50 14.08
C LYS A 201 13.40 10.82 14.27
N PRO A 202 12.78 11.36 13.20
CA PRO A 202 11.90 12.51 13.32
C PRO A 202 10.70 12.17 14.24
N GLU A 203 10.14 13.18 14.88
CA GLU A 203 9.08 12.98 15.89
C GLU A 203 7.88 12.20 15.34
N TRP A 204 7.47 12.45 14.11
CA TRP A 204 6.37 11.73 13.48
C TRP A 204 6.65 10.23 13.32
N ASN A 205 7.92 9.81 13.22
CA ASN A 205 8.33 8.40 13.11
C ASN A 205 8.66 7.76 14.47
N ARG A 206 8.63 8.53 15.55
CA ARG A 206 8.77 7.98 16.91
C ARG A 206 7.43 7.45 17.38
N TRP A 207 7.46 6.23 17.86
CA TRP A 207 6.29 5.56 18.41
C TRP A 207 6.46 5.36 19.92
N THR A 208 5.36 5.41 20.61
CA THR A 208 5.31 5.09 22.05
C THR A 208 4.33 3.95 22.28
N THR A 209 4.49 3.30 23.43
CA THR A 209 3.57 2.23 23.84
C THR A 209 2.16 2.74 24.22
N SER A 210 1.96 4.04 24.28
CA SER A 210 0.65 4.69 24.48
C SER A 210 -0.02 5.06 23.15
N ASP A 211 0.66 4.88 22.02
CA ASP A 211 0.04 5.15 20.73
C ASP A 211 -1.05 4.13 20.39
N VAL A 212 -2.07 4.61 19.72
CA VAL A 212 -3.18 3.81 19.19
C VAL A 212 -3.20 3.97 17.69
N SER A 213 -3.00 2.86 16.99
CA SER A 213 -2.92 2.81 15.53
C SER A 213 -4.22 2.32 14.93
N LEU A 214 -4.73 2.98 13.88
CA LEU A 214 -5.88 2.49 13.11
C LEU A 214 -5.39 1.77 11.85
N VAL A 215 -5.72 0.49 11.71
CA VAL A 215 -5.50 -0.32 10.50
C VAL A 215 -6.78 -0.29 9.66
N ALA A 216 -6.91 0.73 8.81
CA ALA A 216 -8.09 0.92 7.95
C ALA A 216 -7.84 0.54 6.48
N MET A 217 -6.58 0.49 6.05
CA MET A 217 -6.23 0.10 4.68
C MET A 217 -6.24 -1.42 4.51
N PRO A 218 -6.49 -1.92 3.27
CA PRO A 218 -6.59 -3.35 3.02
C PRO A 218 -5.31 -4.12 3.37
N ILE A 219 -5.44 -5.23 4.08
CA ILE A 219 -4.32 -6.07 4.54
C ILE A 219 -3.60 -6.81 3.42
N PHE A 220 -4.19 -6.96 2.23
CA PHE A 220 -3.51 -7.50 1.05
C PHE A 220 -2.58 -6.50 0.36
N HIS A 221 -2.45 -5.28 0.91
CA HIS A 221 -1.45 -4.28 0.54
C HIS A 221 -0.50 -4.02 1.70
N ILE A 222 0.70 -3.55 1.37
CA ILE A 222 1.71 -3.19 2.38
C ILE A 222 1.20 -2.08 3.31
N GLY A 223 0.37 -1.16 2.84
CA GLY A 223 -0.25 -0.11 3.66
C GLY A 223 -1.20 -0.62 4.75
N GLY A 224 -1.74 -1.85 4.63
CA GLY A 224 -2.51 -2.51 5.68
C GLY A 224 -1.66 -3.44 6.54
N SER A 225 -1.05 -4.47 5.92
CA SER A 225 -0.22 -5.45 6.64
C SER A 225 1.00 -4.81 7.29
N GLY A 226 1.75 -3.99 6.54
CA GLY A 226 2.95 -3.32 7.06
C GLY A 226 2.62 -2.33 8.17
N TRP A 227 1.50 -1.61 8.04
CA TRP A 227 1.05 -0.67 9.07
C TRP A 227 0.68 -1.36 10.38
N GLY A 228 -0.03 -2.50 10.32
CA GLY A 228 -0.33 -3.32 11.50
C GLY A 228 0.94 -3.90 12.14
N VAL A 229 1.88 -4.39 11.33
CA VAL A 229 3.20 -4.87 11.80
C VAL A 229 3.99 -3.76 12.49
N MET A 230 3.95 -2.53 11.96
CA MET A 230 4.60 -1.37 12.56
C MET A 230 4.04 -1.05 13.96
N GLY A 231 2.71 -1.05 14.12
CA GLY A 231 2.08 -0.88 15.41
C GLY A 231 2.50 -1.97 16.41
N LEU A 232 2.48 -3.24 16.00
CA LEU A 232 2.94 -4.36 16.83
C LEU A 232 4.41 -4.23 17.21
N TYR A 233 5.29 -3.86 16.26
CA TYR A 233 6.71 -3.67 16.52
C TYR A 233 6.95 -2.68 17.66
N HIS A 234 6.21 -1.59 17.70
CA HIS A 234 6.35 -0.56 18.73
C HIS A 234 5.56 -0.85 20.02
N GLY A 235 4.77 -1.93 20.04
CA GLY A 235 3.92 -2.28 21.18
C GLY A 235 2.71 -1.35 21.35
N ALA A 236 2.28 -0.69 20.28
CA ALA A 236 1.07 0.11 20.25
C ALA A 236 -0.18 -0.77 20.18
N ARG A 237 -1.33 -0.25 20.63
CA ARG A 237 -2.64 -0.87 20.42
C ARG A 237 -3.06 -0.64 18.97
N CYS A 238 -3.39 -1.70 18.24
CA CYS A 238 -3.87 -1.65 16.87
C CYS A 238 -5.38 -1.87 16.84
N VAL A 239 -6.14 -0.86 16.43
CA VAL A 239 -7.58 -0.94 16.16
C VAL A 239 -7.75 -1.31 14.70
N ILE A 240 -8.51 -2.36 14.40
CA ILE A 240 -8.68 -2.86 13.02
C ILE A 240 -10.08 -2.50 12.53
N ALA A 241 -10.16 -1.81 11.39
CA ALA A 241 -11.38 -1.66 10.63
C ALA A 241 -11.50 -2.82 9.63
N ARG A 242 -12.62 -3.58 9.64
CA ARG A 242 -12.85 -4.71 8.71
C ARG A 242 -12.67 -4.33 7.26
N GLU A 243 -13.13 -3.15 6.90
CA GLU A 243 -12.90 -2.48 5.62
C GLU A 243 -12.97 -0.97 5.83
N PHE A 244 -12.49 -0.23 4.85
CA PHE A 244 -12.61 1.22 4.89
C PHE A 244 -14.08 1.64 4.73
N ASP A 245 -14.59 2.34 5.76
CA ASP A 245 -15.87 3.02 5.77
C ASP A 245 -15.65 4.40 6.43
N PRO A 246 -15.91 5.50 5.72
CA PRO A 246 -15.58 6.84 6.22
C PRO A 246 -16.36 7.21 7.49
N THR A 247 -17.57 6.68 7.69
CA THR A 247 -18.37 6.93 8.88
C THR A 247 -17.79 6.17 10.08
N LYS A 248 -17.44 4.88 9.90
CA LYS A 248 -16.82 4.07 10.94
C LYS A 248 -15.43 4.58 11.33
N VAL A 249 -14.67 5.14 10.38
CA VAL A 249 -13.39 5.79 10.69
C VAL A 249 -13.59 6.94 11.69
N LEU A 250 -14.63 7.74 11.52
CA LEU A 250 -14.98 8.81 12.49
C LEU A 250 -15.37 8.24 13.87
N ASP A 251 -16.11 7.11 13.89
CA ASP A 251 -16.45 6.43 15.14
C ASP A 251 -15.19 5.95 15.90
N PHE A 252 -14.18 5.42 15.18
CA PHE A 252 -12.93 5.00 15.81
C PHE A 252 -12.16 6.17 16.44
N PHE A 253 -12.19 7.36 15.86
CA PHE A 253 -11.59 8.55 16.49
C PHE A 253 -12.26 8.88 17.80
N GLU A 254 -13.58 8.85 17.87
CA GLU A 254 -14.35 9.16 19.08
C GLU A 254 -14.21 8.07 20.16
N GLN A 255 -14.20 6.78 19.77
CA GLN A 255 -14.30 5.67 20.71
C GLN A 255 -12.94 5.11 21.13
N SER A 256 -11.97 5.04 20.20
CA SER A 256 -10.72 4.31 20.43
C SER A 256 -9.51 5.23 20.67
N GLY A 257 -9.65 6.54 20.47
CA GLY A 257 -8.60 7.53 20.74
C GLY A 257 -7.36 7.32 19.87
N ILE A 258 -7.57 7.20 18.56
CA ILE A 258 -6.53 7.00 17.55
C ILE A 258 -5.48 8.13 17.60
N THR A 259 -4.21 7.78 17.63
CA THR A 259 -3.09 8.74 17.65
C THR A 259 -2.34 8.80 16.32
N LYS A 260 -2.32 7.69 15.58
CA LYS A 260 -1.65 7.58 14.28
C LYS A 260 -2.44 6.69 13.33
N LEU A 261 -2.47 7.04 12.06
CA LEU A 261 -3.01 6.18 11.02
C LEU A 261 -2.34 6.46 9.68
N PHE A 262 -2.47 5.48 8.77
CA PHE A 262 -2.12 5.64 7.37
C PHE A 262 -3.38 5.56 6.52
N MET A 263 -3.58 6.52 5.61
CA MET A 263 -4.67 6.51 4.63
C MET A 263 -4.18 6.96 3.25
N VAL A 264 -4.84 6.46 2.21
CA VAL A 264 -4.65 6.99 0.85
C VAL A 264 -5.47 8.26 0.66
N PRO A 265 -5.06 9.20 -0.22
CA PRO A 265 -5.76 10.48 -0.43
C PRO A 265 -7.26 10.34 -0.73
N ALA A 266 -7.66 9.33 -1.51
CA ALA A 266 -9.08 9.06 -1.76
C ALA A 266 -9.86 8.72 -0.47
N ALA A 267 -9.27 7.94 0.44
CA ALA A 267 -9.89 7.65 1.72
C ALA A 267 -9.99 8.89 2.60
N MET A 268 -8.95 9.73 2.64
CA MET A 268 -8.99 11.02 3.35
C MET A 268 -10.12 11.90 2.83
N GLN A 269 -10.29 11.99 1.51
CA GLN A 269 -11.37 12.74 0.86
C GLN A 269 -12.75 12.28 1.32
N PHE A 270 -12.98 10.95 1.38
CA PHE A 270 -14.25 10.41 1.84
C PHE A 270 -14.52 10.71 3.32
N VAL A 271 -13.49 10.67 4.17
CA VAL A 271 -13.64 10.98 5.61
C VAL A 271 -13.88 12.46 5.84
N VAL A 272 -13.05 13.35 5.26
CA VAL A 272 -13.14 14.79 5.50
C VAL A 272 -14.45 15.40 5.00
N ARG A 273 -15.05 14.80 3.97
CA ARG A 273 -16.33 15.24 3.38
C ARG A 273 -17.57 14.67 4.06
N GLN A 274 -17.41 13.83 5.09
CA GLN A 274 -18.55 13.42 5.89
C GLN A 274 -19.13 14.64 6.65
N PRO A 275 -20.45 14.84 6.67
CA PRO A 275 -21.05 15.97 7.38
C PRO A 275 -20.63 16.08 8.85
N ARG A 276 -20.38 14.94 9.49
CA ARG A 276 -19.96 14.83 10.90
C ARG A 276 -18.47 15.12 11.10
N ALA A 277 -17.63 15.08 10.09
CA ALA A 277 -16.18 15.19 10.23
C ALA A 277 -15.75 16.47 10.98
N LYS A 278 -16.43 17.59 10.77
CA LYS A 278 -16.16 18.88 11.44
C LYS A 278 -16.57 18.91 12.94
N GLN A 279 -17.31 17.90 13.41
CA GLN A 279 -17.82 17.79 14.78
C GLN A 279 -17.04 16.78 15.62
N VAL A 280 -16.22 15.93 14.98
CA VAL A 280 -15.38 14.94 15.65
C VAL A 280 -14.19 15.61 16.30
N ASP A 281 -13.88 15.20 17.54
CA ASP A 281 -12.66 15.64 18.23
C ASP A 281 -11.45 14.81 17.78
N PHE A 282 -10.57 15.44 17.00
CA PHE A 282 -9.30 14.85 16.55
C PHE A 282 -8.11 15.21 17.44
N SER A 283 -8.30 15.82 18.61
CA SER A 283 -7.21 16.32 19.46
C SER A 283 -6.19 15.25 19.88
N ARG A 284 -6.58 13.98 19.88
CA ARG A 284 -5.69 12.85 20.17
C ARG A 284 -4.87 12.40 18.96
N LEU A 285 -5.28 12.75 17.74
CA LEU A 285 -4.57 12.41 16.53
C LEU A 285 -3.28 13.23 16.42
N LYS A 286 -2.13 12.59 16.54
CA LYS A 286 -0.82 13.25 16.42
C LYS A 286 -0.40 13.39 14.98
N TYR A 287 -0.49 12.27 14.23
CA TYR A 287 -0.01 12.22 12.85
C TYR A 287 -0.94 11.42 11.94
N MET A 288 -1.22 12.01 10.78
CA MET A 288 -1.84 11.34 9.65
C MET A 288 -0.78 11.12 8.58
N LEU A 289 -0.43 9.85 8.34
CA LEU A 289 0.48 9.47 7.28
C LEU A 289 -0.36 9.16 6.03
N TYR A 290 0.07 9.64 4.88
CA TYR A 290 -0.68 9.41 3.64
C TYR A 290 0.25 9.15 2.46
N GLY A 291 -0.23 8.47 1.42
CA GLY A 291 0.58 8.15 0.25
C GLY A 291 -0.08 7.18 -0.71
N ALA A 292 0.72 6.44 -1.45
CA ALA A 292 0.33 5.51 -2.53
C ALA A 292 -0.27 6.18 -3.78
N SER A 293 -0.63 7.46 -3.71
CA SER A 293 -1.03 8.29 -4.85
C SER A 293 -0.79 9.76 -4.54
N PRO A 294 -0.67 10.64 -5.55
CA PRO A 294 -0.66 12.09 -5.36
C PRO A 294 -1.92 12.58 -4.66
N ILE A 295 -1.79 13.69 -3.91
CA ILE A 295 -2.91 14.39 -3.29
C ILE A 295 -3.09 15.77 -3.92
N PRO A 296 -4.30 16.17 -4.34
CA PRO A 296 -4.57 17.54 -4.76
C PRO A 296 -4.34 18.54 -3.61
N ALA A 297 -3.70 19.68 -3.88
CA ALA A 297 -3.39 20.68 -2.86
C ALA A 297 -4.64 21.17 -2.12
N ALA A 298 -5.77 21.36 -2.82
CA ALA A 298 -7.04 21.75 -2.23
C ALA A 298 -7.56 20.71 -1.22
N LEU A 299 -7.45 19.40 -1.53
CA LEU A 299 -7.84 18.34 -0.62
C LEU A 299 -6.92 18.28 0.60
N LEU A 300 -5.62 18.43 0.41
CA LEU A 300 -4.67 18.45 1.52
C LEU A 300 -4.96 19.60 2.49
N LYS A 301 -5.24 20.80 1.96
CA LYS A 301 -5.64 21.95 2.76
C LYS A 301 -6.93 21.69 3.56
N GLU A 302 -7.97 21.14 2.91
CA GLU A 302 -9.21 20.74 3.57
C GLU A 302 -8.96 19.74 4.71
N CYS A 303 -8.08 18.75 4.48
CA CYS A 303 -7.70 17.77 5.49
C CYS A 303 -6.94 18.41 6.68
N ILE A 304 -6.00 19.31 6.42
CA ILE A 304 -5.24 20.02 7.47
C ILE A 304 -6.20 20.83 8.35
N GLU A 305 -7.17 21.53 7.75
CA GLU A 305 -8.16 22.34 8.49
C GLU A 305 -9.08 21.50 9.38
N VAL A 306 -9.45 20.30 8.94
CA VAL A 306 -10.38 19.41 9.67
C VAL A 306 -9.67 18.59 10.73
N PHE A 307 -8.59 17.88 10.36
CA PHE A 307 -7.93 16.94 11.28
C PHE A 307 -6.97 17.62 12.29
N LYS A 308 -6.42 18.78 11.95
CA LYS A 308 -5.56 19.61 12.84
C LYS A 308 -4.40 18.84 13.47
N CYS A 309 -3.80 17.90 12.73
CA CYS A 309 -2.68 17.06 13.15
C CYS A 309 -1.48 17.26 12.24
N GLY A 310 -0.34 16.62 12.55
CA GLY A 310 0.80 16.56 11.67
C GLY A 310 0.53 15.65 10.45
N PHE A 311 0.77 16.17 9.24
CA PHE A 311 0.65 15.39 8.02
C PHE A 311 2.02 14.92 7.56
N VAL A 312 2.12 13.66 7.11
CA VAL A 312 3.35 13.08 6.58
C VAL A 312 3.02 12.39 5.26
N GLN A 313 3.54 12.91 4.16
CA GLN A 313 3.44 12.19 2.89
C GLN A 313 4.46 11.06 2.86
N MET A 314 4.05 9.89 2.34
CA MET A 314 4.91 8.72 2.21
C MET A 314 4.93 8.25 0.75
N TYR A 315 6.12 8.12 0.18
CA TYR A 315 6.31 7.53 -1.14
C TYR A 315 7.07 6.22 -1.04
N GLY A 316 6.62 5.26 -1.82
CA GLY A 316 7.20 3.95 -1.99
C GLY A 316 6.21 2.99 -2.63
N MET A 317 6.57 1.73 -2.71
CA MET A 317 5.80 0.71 -3.40
C MET A 317 5.91 -0.63 -2.65
N THR A 318 5.17 -1.63 -3.09
CA THR A 318 5.24 -2.97 -2.47
C THR A 318 6.67 -3.52 -2.54
N GLU A 319 7.33 -3.32 -3.65
CA GLU A 319 8.70 -3.79 -3.93
C GLU A 319 9.76 -3.12 -3.05
N THR A 320 9.44 -1.99 -2.43
CA THR A 320 10.28 -1.32 -1.41
C THR A 320 9.77 -1.55 0.01
N THR A 321 8.87 -2.53 0.21
CA THR A 321 8.23 -2.83 1.50
C THR A 321 7.53 -1.60 2.10
N GLY A 322 6.95 -0.76 1.24
CA GLY A 322 6.30 0.49 1.60
C GLY A 322 7.22 1.69 1.43
N THR A 323 7.38 2.47 2.47
CA THR A 323 7.93 3.83 2.39
C THR A 323 9.44 3.87 2.30
N ILE A 324 9.95 4.62 1.34
CA ILE A 324 11.37 4.96 1.16
C ILE A 324 11.66 6.46 1.26
N VAL A 325 10.64 7.30 1.04
CA VAL A 325 10.73 8.77 1.07
C VAL A 325 9.58 9.32 1.89
N ALA A 326 9.82 10.35 2.68
CA ALA A 326 8.77 11.03 3.42
C ALA A 326 8.91 12.56 3.35
N LEU A 327 7.78 13.26 3.20
CA LEU A 327 7.65 14.70 3.39
C LEU A 327 7.14 14.93 4.82
N PRO A 328 7.94 15.58 5.69
CA PRO A 328 7.57 15.76 7.09
C PRO A 328 6.52 16.87 7.29
N PRO A 329 5.90 16.98 8.47
CA PRO A 329 4.85 17.96 8.74
C PRO A 329 5.26 19.41 8.51
N GLU A 330 6.50 19.76 8.82
CA GLU A 330 7.06 21.11 8.68
C GLU A 330 7.14 21.60 7.22
N ASP A 331 7.13 20.70 6.26
CA ASP A 331 7.16 21.01 4.83
C ASP A 331 5.76 21.07 4.19
N HIS A 332 4.70 20.81 4.97
CA HIS A 332 3.29 20.94 4.53
C HIS A 332 2.78 22.38 4.70
N VAL A 333 3.56 23.36 4.22
CA VAL A 333 3.24 24.79 4.31
C VAL A 333 2.87 25.32 2.95
N GLU A 334 1.70 25.96 2.86
CA GLU A 334 1.18 26.57 1.62
C GLU A 334 2.19 27.60 1.06
N GLY A 335 2.47 27.51 -0.24
CA GLY A 335 3.42 28.40 -0.93
C GLY A 335 4.87 27.93 -0.93
N LEU A 336 5.24 26.91 -0.15
CA LEU A 336 6.54 26.28 -0.26
C LEU A 336 6.58 25.31 -1.46
N GLU A 337 7.62 25.42 -2.29
CA GLU A 337 7.83 24.48 -3.41
C GLU A 337 7.91 23.04 -2.92
N ARG A 338 8.53 22.81 -1.76
CA ARG A 338 8.70 21.50 -1.10
C ARG A 338 7.39 20.76 -0.83
N MET A 339 6.27 21.47 -0.65
CA MET A 339 4.94 20.87 -0.50
C MET A 339 4.52 20.01 -1.72
N ARG A 340 5.14 20.25 -2.90
CA ARG A 340 4.90 19.47 -4.12
C ARG A 340 5.82 18.26 -4.25
N SER A 341 6.84 18.15 -3.39
CA SER A 341 7.77 17.01 -3.39
C SER A 341 7.15 15.80 -2.66
N ALA A 342 7.73 14.63 -2.89
CA ALA A 342 7.48 13.45 -2.05
C ALA A 342 8.24 13.48 -0.72
N GLY A 343 9.18 14.44 -0.57
CA GLY A 343 10.06 14.58 0.59
C GLY A 343 11.46 14.07 0.35
N LYS A 344 12.12 13.63 1.42
CA LYS A 344 13.50 13.12 1.42
C LYS A 344 13.57 11.64 1.72
N ALA A 345 14.69 11.02 1.33
CA ALA A 345 15.00 9.63 1.67
C ALA A 345 14.94 9.39 3.18
N LEU A 346 14.35 8.27 3.58
CA LEU A 346 14.38 7.84 4.98
C LEU A 346 15.79 7.34 5.38
N PRO A 347 16.12 7.32 6.68
CA PRO A 347 17.39 6.76 7.15
C PRO A 347 17.65 5.37 6.59
N GLY A 348 18.85 5.15 6.04
CA GLY A 348 19.24 3.87 5.41
C GLY A 348 18.70 3.64 4.00
N VAL A 349 18.12 4.66 3.37
CA VAL A 349 17.67 4.66 1.97
C VAL A 349 18.58 5.56 1.14
N GLU A 350 19.12 5.01 0.06
CA GLU A 350 19.80 5.77 -0.99
C GLU A 350 18.85 5.94 -2.18
N LEU A 351 18.86 7.14 -2.76
CA LEU A 351 18.11 7.46 -3.98
C LEU A 351 19.07 7.85 -5.11
N ALA A 352 18.66 7.54 -6.32
CA ALA A 352 19.30 8.03 -7.53
C ALA A 352 18.24 8.31 -8.60
N ILE A 353 18.50 9.26 -9.46
CA ILE A 353 17.76 9.47 -10.70
C ILE A 353 18.65 8.95 -11.82
N LEU A 354 18.12 8.06 -12.66
CA LEU A 354 18.87 7.36 -13.69
C LEU A 354 18.37 7.74 -15.08
N ASP A 355 19.29 7.90 -16.03
CA ASP A 355 18.96 7.96 -17.45
C ASP A 355 18.61 6.55 -18.02
N ASP A 356 18.32 6.49 -19.31
CA ASP A 356 17.99 5.23 -20.00
C ASP A 356 19.15 4.22 -20.02
N ASP A 357 20.39 4.71 -19.97
CA ASP A 357 21.61 3.90 -19.92
C ASP A 357 21.97 3.45 -18.49
N GLY A 358 21.25 3.96 -17.48
CA GLY A 358 21.47 3.66 -16.06
C GLY A 358 22.52 4.53 -15.36
N ASN A 359 22.96 5.62 -16.01
CA ASN A 359 23.85 6.60 -15.39
C ASN A 359 23.06 7.53 -14.46
N ARG A 360 23.71 8.00 -13.39
CA ARG A 360 23.11 8.97 -12.48
C ARG A 360 23.02 10.35 -13.10
N LEU A 361 21.84 10.94 -13.03
CA LEU A 361 21.58 12.31 -13.45
C LEU A 361 21.88 13.31 -12.32
N PRO A 362 22.29 14.54 -12.66
CA PRO A 362 22.45 15.62 -11.70
C PRO A 362 21.10 16.11 -11.15
N ALA A 363 21.15 17.00 -10.14
CA ALA A 363 19.96 17.63 -9.60
C ALA A 363 19.13 18.32 -10.68
N ARG A 364 17.79 18.27 -10.54
CA ARG A 364 16.76 18.82 -11.42
C ARG A 364 16.64 18.18 -12.81
N GLU A 365 17.47 17.21 -13.14
CA GLU A 365 17.26 16.41 -14.36
C GLU A 365 16.30 15.25 -14.10
N VAL A 366 15.36 15.06 -15.03
CA VAL A 366 14.29 14.05 -14.92
C VAL A 366 14.77 12.72 -15.48
N GLY A 367 14.59 11.66 -14.72
CA GLY A 367 14.89 10.29 -15.12
C GLY A 367 14.13 9.28 -14.27
N GLU A 368 14.51 8.01 -14.32
CA GLU A 368 13.92 6.95 -13.52
C GLU A 368 14.41 7.03 -12.07
N ILE A 369 13.47 7.00 -11.14
CA ILE A 369 13.77 6.93 -9.71
C ILE A 369 14.25 5.51 -9.38
N ALA A 370 15.44 5.42 -8.81
CA ALA A 370 16.01 4.18 -8.30
C ALA A 370 16.33 4.31 -6.80
N THR A 371 16.22 3.21 -6.07
CA THR A 371 16.48 3.17 -4.64
C THR A 371 17.32 1.96 -4.23
N ARG A 372 18.24 2.16 -3.29
CA ARG A 372 18.99 1.11 -2.62
C ARG A 372 18.70 1.15 -1.13
N SER A 373 18.12 0.07 -0.59
CA SER A 373 17.66 0.03 0.79
C SER A 373 17.54 -1.41 1.29
N GLY A 374 17.69 -1.60 2.59
CA GLY A 374 17.34 -2.85 3.26
C GLY A 374 15.85 -3.21 3.20
N SER A 375 15.00 -2.28 2.75
CA SER A 375 13.57 -2.51 2.52
C SER A 375 13.24 -3.05 1.13
N ASN A 376 14.20 -3.10 0.19
CA ASN A 376 13.96 -3.62 -1.16
C ASN A 376 13.66 -5.12 -1.11
N MET A 377 12.63 -5.56 -1.85
CA MET A 377 12.17 -6.94 -1.91
C MET A 377 13.28 -7.92 -2.28
N ALA A 378 13.10 -9.20 -1.96
CA ALA A 378 14.00 -10.26 -2.40
C ALA A 378 13.84 -10.63 -3.90
N GLY A 379 12.81 -10.10 -4.56
CA GLY A 379 12.47 -10.35 -5.96
C GLY A 379 11.01 -10.76 -6.11
N TYR A 380 10.60 -11.07 -7.36
CA TYR A 380 9.28 -11.59 -7.67
C TYR A 380 9.28 -13.12 -7.67
N TRP A 381 8.26 -13.70 -7.08
CA TRP A 381 8.06 -15.15 -7.01
C TRP A 381 7.97 -15.77 -8.42
N ASN A 382 8.77 -16.81 -8.68
CA ASN A 382 8.86 -17.53 -9.96
C ASN A 382 9.11 -16.66 -11.21
N LEU A 383 9.61 -15.42 -11.05
CA LEU A 383 9.85 -14.48 -12.14
C LEU A 383 11.28 -13.91 -12.09
N PRO A 384 12.32 -14.74 -12.31
CA PRO A 384 13.72 -14.31 -12.17
C PRO A 384 14.11 -13.17 -13.13
N GLU A 385 13.61 -13.20 -14.37
CA GLU A 385 13.90 -12.14 -15.35
C GLU A 385 13.25 -10.81 -14.97
N ALA A 386 11.99 -10.82 -14.47
CA ALA A 386 11.34 -9.61 -14.00
C ALA A 386 12.04 -9.08 -12.74
N SER A 387 12.50 -9.98 -11.86
CA SER A 387 13.29 -9.61 -10.70
C SER A 387 14.59 -8.93 -11.09
N ALA A 388 15.35 -9.49 -12.03
CA ALA A 388 16.62 -8.93 -12.49
C ALA A 388 16.48 -7.59 -13.24
N ARG A 389 15.33 -7.35 -13.89
CA ARG A 389 15.04 -6.04 -14.49
C ARG A 389 14.69 -4.97 -13.46
N THR A 390 14.10 -5.36 -12.34
CA THR A 390 13.64 -4.44 -11.30
C THR A 390 14.70 -4.20 -10.22
N LEU A 391 15.44 -5.23 -9.84
CA LEU A 391 16.47 -5.20 -8.79
C LEU A 391 17.78 -5.71 -9.37
N ASP A 392 18.79 -4.84 -9.43
CA ASP A 392 20.11 -5.19 -9.93
C ASP A 392 20.97 -5.90 -8.87
N ARG A 393 22.19 -6.31 -9.30
CA ARG A 393 23.13 -7.04 -8.44
C ARG A 393 23.74 -6.19 -7.32
N ASP A 394 23.71 -4.87 -7.48
CA ASP A 394 24.26 -3.91 -6.50
C ASP A 394 23.17 -3.45 -5.50
N GLY A 395 21.96 -4.02 -5.62
CA GLY A 395 20.83 -3.75 -4.74
C GLY A 395 20.01 -2.51 -5.11
N TRP A 396 20.23 -1.92 -6.29
CA TRP A 396 19.41 -0.84 -6.80
C TRP A 396 18.10 -1.38 -7.37
N LEU A 397 16.99 -0.86 -6.86
CA LEU A 397 15.65 -1.15 -7.33
C LEU A 397 15.14 0.00 -8.19
N ARG A 398 14.83 -0.29 -9.44
CA ARG A 398 14.18 0.62 -10.38
C ARG A 398 12.68 0.66 -10.12
N THR A 399 12.16 1.84 -9.80
CA THR A 399 10.75 1.98 -9.38
C THR A 399 9.77 1.98 -10.55
N GLY A 400 10.24 2.33 -11.74
CA GLY A 400 9.40 2.61 -12.90
C GLY A 400 8.63 3.94 -12.78
N ASP A 401 8.96 4.77 -11.79
CA ASP A 401 8.46 6.14 -11.66
C ASP A 401 9.50 7.12 -12.18
N ALA A 402 9.06 8.15 -12.91
CA ALA A 402 9.91 9.27 -13.35
C ALA A 402 9.87 10.41 -12.35
N GLY A 403 11.01 11.06 -12.16
CA GLY A 403 11.10 12.21 -11.26
C GLY A 403 12.50 12.83 -11.27
N TYR A 404 12.70 13.81 -10.41
CA TYR A 404 14.01 14.42 -10.18
C TYR A 404 14.23 14.69 -8.69
N MET A 405 15.46 14.90 -8.29
CA MET A 405 15.82 15.44 -6.98
C MET A 405 16.31 16.88 -7.13
N ASP A 406 15.99 17.73 -6.17
CA ASP A 406 16.60 19.06 -6.09
C ASP A 406 17.96 19.00 -5.36
N GLU A 407 18.63 20.16 -5.24
CA GLU A 407 19.94 20.31 -4.62
C GLU A 407 19.92 20.02 -3.11
N ASP A 408 18.74 20.14 -2.49
CA ASP A 408 18.52 19.83 -1.07
C ASP A 408 18.15 18.35 -0.84
N GLY A 409 18.01 17.55 -1.91
CA GLY A 409 17.68 16.12 -1.89
C GLY A 409 16.19 15.81 -1.73
N TYR A 410 15.29 16.78 -2.01
CA TYR A 410 13.86 16.52 -2.13
C TYR A 410 13.54 15.84 -3.45
N LEU A 411 12.75 14.77 -3.38
CA LEU A 411 12.30 14.01 -4.54
C LEU A 411 10.98 14.56 -5.07
N TYR A 412 10.94 14.90 -6.34
CA TYR A 412 9.74 15.31 -7.06
C TYR A 412 9.35 14.22 -8.06
N ILE A 413 8.17 13.65 -7.88
CA ILE A 413 7.66 12.56 -8.72
C ILE A 413 6.79 13.17 -9.80
N HIS A 414 7.09 12.85 -11.06
CA HIS A 414 6.27 13.27 -12.19
C HIS A 414 5.14 12.28 -12.46
N ASP A 415 5.47 11.04 -12.85
CA ASP A 415 4.49 9.97 -13.11
C ASP A 415 5.19 8.62 -13.32
N ARG A 416 4.42 7.59 -13.64
CA ARG A 416 4.94 6.32 -14.14
C ARG A 416 5.52 6.51 -15.54
N ILE A 417 6.72 6.01 -15.79
CA ILE A 417 7.37 6.06 -17.11
C ILE A 417 6.44 5.50 -18.19
N LYS A 418 5.76 4.38 -17.90
CA LYS A 418 4.80 3.73 -18.82
C LYS A 418 3.52 4.53 -19.09
N ASP A 419 3.15 5.47 -18.22
CA ASP A 419 1.95 6.31 -18.36
C ASP A 419 2.28 7.66 -18.98
N MET A 420 3.57 7.99 -19.11
CA MET A 420 4.06 9.18 -19.80
C MET A 420 3.53 9.23 -21.23
N ILE A 421 3.11 10.39 -21.68
CA ILE A 421 2.59 10.64 -23.02
C ILE A 421 3.70 11.27 -23.84
N ILE A 422 4.01 10.69 -25.00
CA ILE A 422 4.99 11.27 -25.92
C ILE A 422 4.27 11.91 -27.08
N SER A 423 4.15 13.23 -27.03
CA SER A 423 3.46 14.02 -28.04
C SER A 423 4.43 14.91 -28.81
N GLY A 424 4.67 14.60 -30.07
CA GLY A 424 5.60 15.37 -30.92
C GLY A 424 7.05 15.34 -30.45
N GLY A 425 7.46 14.28 -29.76
CA GLY A 425 8.79 14.13 -29.17
C GLY A 425 8.96 14.74 -27.78
N GLU A 426 7.91 15.35 -27.24
CA GLU A 426 7.92 15.94 -25.89
C GLU A 426 7.30 14.98 -24.88
N ASN A 427 7.96 14.81 -23.73
CA ASN A 427 7.47 14.01 -22.62
C ASN A 427 6.46 14.80 -21.81
N ILE A 428 5.22 14.30 -21.73
CA ILE A 428 4.14 14.90 -20.96
C ILE A 428 3.73 13.93 -19.86
N TYR A 429 3.78 14.41 -18.63
CA TYR A 429 3.44 13.61 -17.46
C TYR A 429 1.98 13.83 -17.08
N PRO A 430 1.12 12.79 -17.11
CA PRO A 430 -0.30 12.90 -16.78
C PRO A 430 -0.57 13.64 -15.48
N ALA A 431 0.20 13.38 -14.42
CA ALA A 431 -0.02 14.00 -13.12
C ALA A 431 0.12 15.52 -13.12
N GLU A 432 1.01 16.09 -13.93
CA GLU A 432 1.14 17.55 -14.07
C GLU A 432 -0.12 18.17 -14.69
N VAL A 433 -0.64 17.54 -15.74
CA VAL A 433 -1.86 17.99 -16.43
C VAL A 433 -3.08 17.78 -15.53
N GLU A 434 -3.17 16.65 -14.82
CA GLU A 434 -4.23 16.36 -13.85
C GLU A 434 -4.27 17.41 -12.73
N SER A 435 -3.12 17.81 -12.22
CA SER A 435 -3.01 18.85 -11.21
C SER A 435 -3.60 20.18 -11.72
N ALA A 436 -3.21 20.61 -12.91
CA ALA A 436 -3.72 21.83 -13.53
C ALA A 436 -5.23 21.77 -13.81
N LEU A 437 -5.76 20.60 -14.19
CA LEU A 437 -7.20 20.38 -14.37
C LEU A 437 -7.96 20.44 -13.03
N CYS A 438 -7.41 19.88 -11.97
CA CYS A 438 -8.02 19.89 -10.64
C CYS A 438 -8.04 21.27 -9.98
N ASP A 439 -7.24 22.22 -10.45
CA ASP A 439 -7.30 23.63 -10.02
C ASP A 439 -8.56 24.36 -10.56
N HIS A 440 -9.27 23.76 -11.53
CA HIS A 440 -10.52 24.34 -12.03
C HIS A 440 -11.61 24.24 -10.94
N PRO A 441 -12.34 25.37 -10.65
CA PRO A 441 -13.27 25.43 -9.52
C PRO A 441 -14.39 24.38 -9.55
N ASP A 442 -14.80 23.95 -10.74
CA ASP A 442 -15.92 23.02 -10.94
C ASP A 442 -15.47 21.56 -11.17
N VAL A 443 -14.16 21.28 -11.28
CA VAL A 443 -13.63 19.93 -11.43
C VAL A 443 -13.50 19.26 -10.06
N ALA A 444 -14.02 18.04 -9.93
CA ALA A 444 -13.86 17.21 -8.74
C ALA A 444 -12.63 16.32 -8.83
N GLU A 445 -12.43 15.69 -10.00
CA GLU A 445 -11.34 14.77 -10.27
C GLU A 445 -10.98 14.81 -11.76
N ALA A 446 -9.72 14.52 -12.08
CA ALA A 446 -9.27 14.38 -13.45
C ALA A 446 -8.31 13.18 -13.59
N ALA A 447 -8.34 12.55 -14.75
CA ALA A 447 -7.34 11.60 -15.21
C ALA A 447 -6.90 11.98 -16.62
N VAL A 448 -5.62 11.77 -16.93
CA VAL A 448 -5.05 12.12 -18.22
C VAL A 448 -4.40 10.88 -18.84
N VAL A 449 -4.63 10.66 -20.13
CA VAL A 449 -4.08 9.55 -20.91
C VAL A 449 -3.61 10.02 -22.30
N GLY A 450 -2.62 9.30 -22.85
CA GLY A 450 -2.24 9.45 -24.25
C GLY A 450 -3.18 8.65 -25.15
N ILE A 451 -3.67 9.30 -26.19
CA ILE A 451 -4.47 8.66 -27.23
C ILE A 451 -3.75 8.77 -28.58
N PRO A 452 -3.98 7.85 -29.54
CA PRO A 452 -3.34 7.91 -30.86
C PRO A 452 -3.61 9.23 -31.56
N ASP A 453 -2.56 9.84 -32.12
CA ASP A 453 -2.64 11.04 -32.96
C ASP A 453 -1.72 10.90 -34.17
N ASP A 454 -2.27 11.08 -35.38
CA ASP A 454 -1.54 10.85 -36.64
C ASP A 454 -0.40 11.86 -36.85
N LYS A 455 -0.47 13.03 -36.22
CA LYS A 455 0.53 14.10 -36.38
C LYS A 455 1.59 14.05 -35.27
N TRP A 456 1.18 13.76 -34.04
CA TRP A 456 2.03 13.91 -32.86
C TRP A 456 2.43 12.57 -32.23
N GLY A 457 1.99 11.43 -32.80
CA GLY A 457 2.13 10.09 -32.23
C GLY A 457 1.09 9.85 -31.13
N GLU A 458 1.16 10.64 -30.08
CA GLU A 458 0.13 10.66 -29.02
C GLU A 458 -0.41 12.09 -28.82
N ALA A 459 -1.69 12.19 -28.49
CA ALA A 459 -2.32 13.41 -28.02
C ALA A 459 -2.77 13.28 -26.57
N VAL A 460 -2.67 14.37 -25.84
CA VAL A 460 -3.13 14.46 -24.44
C VAL A 460 -4.65 14.49 -24.40
N LYS A 461 -5.28 13.55 -23.71
CA LYS A 461 -6.72 13.49 -23.46
C LYS A 461 -6.99 13.58 -21.97
N ALA A 462 -7.86 14.48 -21.57
CA ALA A 462 -8.37 14.56 -20.20
C ALA A 462 -9.70 13.82 -20.06
N ILE A 463 -9.87 13.12 -18.94
CA ILE A 463 -11.13 12.52 -18.48
C ILE A 463 -11.47 13.18 -17.16
N VAL A 464 -12.59 13.89 -17.11
CA VAL A 464 -12.94 14.81 -16.02
C VAL A 464 -14.22 14.37 -15.32
N VAL A 465 -14.22 14.42 -14.00
CA VAL A 465 -15.39 14.30 -13.15
C VAL A 465 -15.72 15.67 -12.59
N MET A 466 -16.93 16.14 -12.82
CA MET A 466 -17.39 17.45 -12.34
C MET A 466 -17.87 17.37 -10.89
N LYS A 467 -17.77 18.47 -10.15
CA LYS A 467 -18.41 18.58 -8.82
C LYS A 467 -19.92 18.46 -8.93
N PRO A 468 -20.62 17.94 -7.91
CA PRO A 468 -22.07 17.80 -7.93
C PRO A 468 -22.77 19.11 -8.27
N GLY A 469 -23.66 19.07 -9.29
CA GLY A 469 -24.41 20.23 -9.75
C GLY A 469 -23.61 21.28 -10.54
N ARG A 470 -22.33 20.99 -10.88
CA ARG A 470 -21.51 21.86 -11.71
C ARG A 470 -21.36 21.31 -13.12
N THR A 471 -21.19 22.22 -14.07
CA THR A 471 -20.95 21.89 -15.49
C THR A 471 -19.93 22.85 -16.08
N ALA A 472 -19.08 22.36 -16.96
CA ALA A 472 -18.22 23.15 -17.80
C ALA A 472 -18.13 22.52 -19.19
N SER A 473 -17.86 23.29 -20.22
CA SER A 473 -17.60 22.71 -21.55
C SER A 473 -16.16 22.17 -21.63
N ALA A 474 -15.93 21.25 -22.57
CA ALA A 474 -14.57 20.77 -22.86
C ALA A 474 -13.63 21.96 -23.22
N THR A 475 -14.15 22.96 -23.96
CA THR A 475 -13.40 24.15 -24.35
C THR A 475 -13.00 25.00 -23.13
N ASP A 476 -13.88 25.16 -22.15
CA ASP A 476 -13.57 25.91 -20.93
C ASP A 476 -12.46 25.23 -20.12
N ILE A 477 -12.55 23.91 -19.93
CA ILE A 477 -11.53 23.11 -19.26
C ILE A 477 -10.17 23.21 -19.98
N ILE A 478 -10.15 23.08 -21.30
CA ILE A 478 -8.92 23.16 -22.11
C ILE A 478 -8.30 24.56 -21.99
N ASN A 479 -9.12 25.64 -22.13
CA ASN A 479 -8.63 27.01 -22.04
C ASN A 479 -8.09 27.31 -20.63
N PHE A 480 -8.80 26.91 -19.59
CA PHE A 480 -8.35 27.06 -18.21
C PHE A 480 -6.99 26.39 -17.97
N THR A 481 -6.81 25.18 -18.51
CA THR A 481 -5.55 24.43 -18.39
C THR A 481 -4.44 25.10 -19.18
N ARG A 482 -4.74 25.63 -20.39
CA ARG A 482 -3.76 26.30 -21.28
C ARG A 482 -3.14 27.52 -20.63
N GLU A 483 -3.86 28.23 -19.78
CA GLU A 483 -3.35 29.38 -19.05
C GLU A 483 -2.36 29.05 -17.94
N ARG A 484 -2.23 27.75 -17.57
CA ARG A 484 -1.48 27.27 -16.39
C ARG A 484 -0.30 26.37 -16.71
N ILE A 485 -0.35 25.68 -17.86
CA ILE A 485 0.74 24.80 -18.31
C ILE A 485 1.10 25.08 -19.76
N ALA A 486 2.28 24.60 -20.17
CA ALA A 486 2.76 24.78 -21.53
C ALA A 486 1.76 24.24 -22.58
N GLY A 487 1.62 24.95 -23.71
CA GLY A 487 0.59 24.67 -24.72
C GLY A 487 0.65 23.26 -25.30
N TYR A 488 1.86 22.63 -25.38
CA TYR A 488 2.01 21.27 -25.85
C TYR A 488 1.48 20.23 -24.86
N LYS A 489 1.45 20.55 -23.54
CA LYS A 489 0.90 19.70 -22.48
C LYS A 489 -0.62 19.80 -22.36
N THR A 490 -1.23 20.86 -22.94
CA THR A 490 -2.66 21.10 -22.83
C THR A 490 -3.46 19.97 -23.49
N PRO A 491 -4.51 19.44 -22.85
CA PRO A 491 -5.38 18.43 -23.44
C PRO A 491 -5.95 18.88 -24.79
N LYS A 492 -5.93 17.96 -25.76
CA LYS A 492 -6.54 18.19 -27.09
C LYS A 492 -8.03 17.84 -27.10
N SER A 493 -8.45 17.01 -26.14
CA SER A 493 -9.86 16.63 -25.96
C SER A 493 -10.16 16.33 -24.49
N VAL A 494 -11.44 16.48 -24.12
CA VAL A 494 -11.96 16.19 -22.77
C VAL A 494 -13.17 15.30 -22.89
N ASP A 495 -13.21 14.22 -22.12
CA ASP A 495 -14.41 13.42 -21.88
C ASP A 495 -14.86 13.58 -20.43
N PHE A 496 -16.15 13.48 -20.18
CA PHE A 496 -16.74 13.60 -18.85
C PHE A 496 -17.27 12.25 -18.40
N LEU A 497 -16.95 11.88 -17.14
CA LEU A 497 -17.46 10.67 -16.49
C LEU A 497 -18.12 11.03 -15.15
N GLU A 498 -19.02 10.18 -14.69
CA GLU A 498 -19.60 10.28 -13.34
C GLU A 498 -18.58 9.94 -12.24
N ALA A 499 -17.67 8.99 -12.52
CA ALA A 499 -16.60 8.57 -11.62
C ALA A 499 -15.42 8.00 -12.40
N LEU A 500 -14.19 8.19 -11.91
CA LEU A 500 -13.00 7.55 -12.47
C LEU A 500 -12.88 6.10 -12.01
N PRO A 501 -12.52 5.16 -12.92
CA PRO A 501 -12.27 3.77 -12.54
C PRO A 501 -11.04 3.69 -11.63
N ARG A 502 -11.18 2.99 -10.50
CA ARG A 502 -10.11 2.84 -9.51
C ARG A 502 -9.86 1.38 -9.19
N ASN A 503 -8.60 1.08 -8.88
CA ASN A 503 -8.25 -0.19 -8.28
C ASN A 503 -8.67 -0.22 -6.79
N PRO A 504 -8.59 -1.38 -6.14
CA PRO A 504 -8.95 -1.54 -4.73
C PRO A 504 -8.14 -0.69 -3.74
N SER A 505 -6.95 -0.22 -4.12
CA SER A 505 -6.16 0.72 -3.32
C SER A 505 -6.53 2.19 -3.55
N GLY A 506 -7.58 2.46 -4.34
CA GLY A 506 -8.01 3.82 -4.67
C GLY A 506 -7.27 4.46 -5.84
N LYS A 507 -6.30 3.78 -6.46
CA LYS A 507 -5.51 4.28 -7.58
C LYS A 507 -6.32 4.24 -8.88
N ILE A 508 -6.27 5.33 -9.66
CA ILE A 508 -6.95 5.43 -10.96
C ILE A 508 -6.40 4.36 -11.92
N LEU A 509 -7.30 3.64 -12.58
CA LEU A 509 -6.99 2.64 -13.60
C LEU A 509 -6.86 3.30 -14.97
N ARG A 510 -5.77 4.06 -15.19
CA ARG A 510 -5.54 4.77 -16.47
C ARG A 510 -5.58 3.84 -17.68
N ARG A 511 -5.18 2.58 -17.52
CA ARG A 511 -5.28 1.59 -18.59
C ARG A 511 -6.71 1.44 -19.08
N HIS A 512 -7.70 1.32 -18.19
CA HIS A 512 -9.11 1.19 -18.58
C HIS A 512 -9.64 2.45 -19.30
N LEU A 513 -9.09 3.61 -18.97
CA LEU A 513 -9.43 4.87 -19.64
C LEU A 513 -8.75 4.99 -21.01
N ARG A 514 -7.58 4.41 -21.17
CA ARG A 514 -6.75 4.52 -22.40
C ARG A 514 -7.10 3.46 -23.44
N ASP A 515 -7.26 2.19 -23.02
CA ASP A 515 -7.40 1.03 -23.92
C ASP A 515 -8.50 1.18 -24.98
N PRO A 516 -9.68 1.81 -24.72
CA PRO A 516 -10.70 2.01 -25.74
C PRO A 516 -10.22 2.81 -26.95
N TYR A 517 -9.29 3.75 -26.79
CA TYR A 517 -8.76 4.58 -27.88
C TYR A 517 -7.65 3.88 -28.68
N TRP A 518 -7.03 2.86 -28.09
CA TRP A 518 -5.96 2.07 -28.71
C TRP A 518 -6.48 0.76 -29.31
N ALA A 519 -7.78 0.47 -29.25
CA ALA A 519 -8.35 -0.74 -29.83
C ALA A 519 -8.04 -0.86 -31.32
N GLY A 520 -7.31 -1.93 -31.72
CA GLY A 520 -6.89 -2.15 -33.09
C GLY A 520 -5.68 -1.33 -33.57
N LYS A 521 -4.98 -0.64 -32.66
CA LYS A 521 -3.75 0.09 -32.96
C LYS A 521 -2.64 -0.37 -32.00
N ASP A 522 -1.42 -0.52 -32.53
CA ASP A 522 -0.25 -0.76 -31.71
C ASP A 522 0.28 0.57 -31.17
N ARG A 523 0.53 0.62 -29.86
CA ARG A 523 1.20 1.78 -29.26
C ARG A 523 2.65 1.78 -29.69
N GLN A 524 3.06 2.81 -30.45
CA GLN A 524 4.41 2.92 -30.98
C GLN A 524 5.44 3.38 -29.95
N VAL A 525 5.01 3.74 -28.75
CA VAL A 525 5.88 4.22 -27.68
C VAL A 525 5.53 3.50 -26.39
N ASN A 526 6.46 2.67 -25.90
CA ASN A 526 6.57 1.92 -24.62
C ASN A 526 5.28 1.42 -23.92
#